data_7e760712311405dc3522cf2b81c61b5f
#
_entry.id   7e760712311405dc3522cf2b81c61b5f
#
_cell.length_a   1.000
_cell.length_b   1.000
_cell.length_c   1.000
_cell.angle_alpha   90.00
_cell.angle_beta   90.00
_cell.angle_gamma   90.00
#
_symmetry.space_group_name_H-M   'P 1'
#
loop_
_entity.id
_entity.type
_entity.pdbx_description
1 polymer ?
#
loop_
_entity_poly.entity_id
_entity_poly.type
_entity_poly.pdbx_seq_one_letter_code
_entity_poly.pdbx_strand_id
1 'polypeptide(L)'
;SALLMIAPYMQNGLELTLTGKIVSTPYIEMTLEMMSHFGIETHRSNNTIRVPAGRYCPKQFRIEPDWSAASYWYEIAVLAPEAEIFLPNLSNKSLQGDARIAALFEPLGASVQIHRAANP
;
A
#
# COMPACT_ATOMS: atom_id res chain seq x y z
N SER A 1 -5.51 -8.81 -7.64
CA SER A 1 -4.47 -9.28 -6.67
C SER A 1 -4.45 -10.79 -6.53
N ALA A 2 -5.59 -11.48 -6.26
CA ALA A 2 -5.60 -12.94 -6.01
C ALA A 2 -4.92 -13.75 -7.13
N LEU A 3 -5.24 -13.48 -8.38
CA LEU A 3 -4.64 -14.17 -9.54
C LEU A 3 -3.12 -13.96 -9.61
N LEU A 4 -2.64 -12.75 -9.31
CA LEU A 4 -1.19 -12.46 -9.27
C LEU A 4 -0.50 -13.27 -8.17
N MET A 5 -1.09 -13.35 -6.97
CA MET A 5 -0.49 -14.06 -5.83
C MET A 5 -0.36 -15.57 -6.04
N ILE A 6 -1.26 -16.19 -6.80
CA ILE A 6 -1.18 -17.63 -7.13
C ILE A 6 -0.35 -17.93 -8.38
N ALA A 7 -0.09 -16.92 -9.20
CA ALA A 7 0.59 -17.06 -10.49
C ALA A 7 1.97 -17.75 -10.41
N PRO A 8 2.80 -17.55 -9.37
CA PRO A 8 4.09 -18.25 -9.28
C PRO A 8 3.96 -19.78 -9.25
N TYR A 9 2.83 -20.31 -8.78
CA TYR A 9 2.59 -21.74 -8.74
C TYR A 9 2.03 -22.33 -10.04
N MET A 10 1.76 -21.48 -11.03
CA MET A 10 1.37 -21.94 -12.38
C MET A 10 2.60 -22.46 -13.13
N GLN A 11 2.43 -23.46 -13.98
CA GLN A 11 3.52 -24.15 -14.66
C GLN A 11 4.49 -23.20 -15.40
N ASN A 12 3.95 -22.17 -16.06
CA ASN A 12 4.71 -21.17 -16.84
C ASN A 12 4.61 -19.76 -16.25
N GLY A 13 4.17 -19.62 -14.99
CA GLY A 13 3.84 -18.31 -14.44
C GLY A 13 2.59 -17.72 -15.10
N LEU A 14 2.52 -16.39 -15.19
CA LEU A 14 1.37 -15.68 -15.72
C LEU A 14 1.82 -14.43 -16.48
N GLU A 15 1.23 -14.20 -17.65
CA GLU A 15 1.22 -12.89 -18.27
C GLU A 15 -0.22 -12.35 -18.26
N LEU A 16 -0.44 -11.25 -17.56
CA LEU A 16 -1.75 -10.65 -17.35
C LEU A 16 -1.80 -9.27 -18.02
N THR A 17 -2.63 -9.10 -19.03
CA THR A 17 -2.89 -7.81 -19.66
C THR A 17 -4.21 -7.25 -19.15
N LEU A 18 -4.15 -6.06 -18.56
CA LEU A 18 -5.30 -5.33 -18.04
C LEU A 18 -5.90 -4.49 -19.17
N THR A 19 -7.21 -4.60 -19.39
CA THR A 19 -7.93 -3.84 -20.43
C THR A 19 -8.88 -2.83 -19.78
N GLY A 20 -9.16 -1.73 -20.49
CA GLY A 20 -10.03 -0.67 -20.01
C GLY A 20 -9.37 0.26 -18.99
N LYS A 21 -10.18 1.00 -18.25
CA LYS A 21 -9.71 1.95 -17.23
C LYS A 21 -9.31 1.20 -15.96
N ILE A 22 -8.04 1.27 -15.59
CA ILE A 22 -7.52 0.67 -14.36
C ILE A 22 -7.74 1.67 -13.21
N VAL A 23 -8.65 1.36 -12.31
CA VAL A 23 -9.01 2.24 -11.18
C VAL A 23 -8.32 1.86 -9.86
N SER A 24 -7.82 0.63 -9.76
CA SER A 24 -7.26 0.07 -8.51
C SER A 24 -5.75 -0.13 -8.57
N THR A 25 -5.03 0.78 -9.24
CA THR A 25 -3.56 0.72 -9.38
C THR A 25 -2.83 0.59 -8.04
N PRO A 26 -3.15 1.33 -6.96
CA PRO A 26 -2.45 1.19 -5.68
C PRO A 26 -2.52 -0.22 -5.10
N TYR A 27 -3.64 -0.91 -5.24
CA TYR A 27 -3.77 -2.31 -4.76
C TYR A 27 -2.96 -3.29 -5.59
N ILE A 28 -2.80 -3.03 -6.89
CA ILE A 28 -1.92 -3.83 -7.75
C ILE A 28 -0.47 -3.63 -7.32
N GLU A 29 -0.02 -2.38 -7.18
CA GLU A 29 1.35 -2.06 -6.76
C GLU A 29 1.67 -2.66 -5.39
N MET A 30 0.78 -2.51 -4.40
CA MET A 30 0.95 -3.11 -3.09
C MET A 30 1.09 -4.65 -3.17
N THR A 31 0.31 -5.30 -4.05
CA THR A 31 0.41 -6.74 -4.27
C THR A 31 1.76 -7.13 -4.87
N LEU A 32 2.22 -6.41 -5.90
CA LEU A 32 3.49 -6.68 -6.56
C LEU A 32 4.68 -6.44 -5.62
N GLU A 33 4.65 -5.40 -4.81
CA GLU A 33 5.67 -5.10 -3.81
C GLU A 33 5.75 -6.19 -2.73
N MET A 34 4.59 -6.66 -2.24
CA MET A 34 4.57 -7.79 -1.31
C MET A 34 5.12 -9.07 -1.95
N MET A 35 4.78 -9.36 -3.19
CA MET A 35 5.31 -10.52 -3.92
C MET A 35 6.84 -10.43 -4.05
N SER A 36 7.35 -9.25 -4.39
CA SER A 36 8.80 -8.97 -4.46
C SER A 36 9.47 -9.16 -3.09
N HIS A 37 8.87 -8.63 -2.01
CA HIS A 37 9.38 -8.85 -0.66
C HIS A 37 9.56 -10.33 -0.34
N PHE A 38 8.62 -11.17 -0.74
CA PHE A 38 8.68 -12.62 -0.55
C PHE A 38 9.40 -13.38 -1.68
N GLY A 39 10.17 -12.70 -2.53
CA GLY A 39 11.10 -13.31 -3.48
C GLY A 39 10.54 -13.61 -4.87
N ILE A 40 9.36 -13.09 -5.22
CA ILE A 40 8.80 -13.20 -6.57
C ILE A 40 8.96 -11.84 -7.27
N GLU A 41 9.96 -11.73 -8.11
CA GLU A 41 10.17 -10.53 -8.93
C GLU A 41 9.21 -10.53 -10.11
N THR A 42 8.39 -9.48 -10.18
CA THR A 42 7.40 -9.29 -11.22
C THR A 42 7.85 -8.18 -12.17
N HIS A 43 7.45 -8.25 -13.42
CA HIS A 43 7.73 -7.21 -14.39
C HIS A 43 6.43 -6.58 -14.88
N ARG A 44 6.31 -5.27 -14.71
CA ARG A 44 5.19 -4.50 -15.22
C ARG A 44 5.64 -3.59 -16.37
N SER A 45 4.95 -3.69 -17.50
CA SER A 45 5.13 -2.81 -18.65
C SER A 45 3.77 -2.35 -19.13
N ASN A 46 3.49 -1.06 -19.01
CA ASN A 46 2.17 -0.49 -19.33
C ASN A 46 1.03 -1.24 -18.57
N ASN A 47 0.16 -1.88 -19.34
CA ASN A 47 -0.98 -2.63 -18.80
C ASN A 47 -0.70 -4.13 -18.65
N THR A 48 0.51 -4.60 -18.94
CA THR A 48 0.87 -6.01 -18.86
C THR A 48 1.75 -6.26 -17.66
N ILE A 49 1.39 -7.28 -16.88
CA ILE A 49 2.12 -7.74 -15.70
C ILE A 49 2.57 -9.17 -15.98
N ARG A 50 3.86 -9.43 -15.87
CA ARG A 50 4.46 -10.76 -15.98
C ARG A 50 4.91 -11.25 -14.61
N VAL A 51 4.46 -12.42 -14.25
CA VAL A 51 4.82 -13.11 -13.01
C VAL A 51 5.50 -14.41 -13.39
N PRO A 52 6.79 -14.60 -13.07
CA PRO A 52 7.48 -15.86 -13.37
C PRO A 52 6.95 -17.00 -12.50
N ALA A 53 7.09 -18.24 -13.00
CA ALA A 53 6.93 -19.42 -12.16
C ALA A 53 8.02 -19.42 -11.06
N GLY A 54 7.64 -19.81 -9.83
CA GLY A 54 8.55 -19.78 -8.70
C GLY A 54 7.89 -20.20 -7.40
N ARG A 55 8.59 -19.93 -6.30
CA ARG A 55 8.07 -20.18 -4.93
C ARG A 55 8.38 -19.01 -4.05
N TYR A 56 7.45 -18.66 -3.19
CA TYR A 56 7.67 -17.66 -2.16
C TYR A 56 8.71 -18.11 -1.15
N CYS A 57 9.56 -17.17 -0.74
CA CYS A 57 10.54 -17.37 0.32
C CYS A 57 9.99 -16.80 1.62
N PRO A 58 9.95 -17.56 2.72
CA PRO A 58 9.56 -17.05 4.03
C PRO A 58 10.48 -15.91 4.46
N LYS A 59 9.88 -14.76 4.82
CA LYS A 59 10.59 -13.58 5.34
C LYS A 59 9.75 -12.93 6.43
N GLN A 60 10.42 -12.24 7.35
CA GLN A 60 9.70 -11.39 8.29
C GLN A 60 9.08 -10.21 7.55
N PHE A 61 7.84 -9.92 7.88
CA PHE A 61 7.10 -8.80 7.34
C PHE A 61 6.37 -8.07 8.47
N ARG A 62 6.54 -6.76 8.54
CA ARG A 62 5.79 -5.91 9.47
C ARG A 62 4.56 -5.37 8.77
N ILE A 63 3.39 -5.75 9.26
CA ILE A 63 2.13 -5.23 8.73
C ILE A 63 2.03 -3.75 9.08
N GLU A 64 1.79 -2.93 8.08
CA GLU A 64 1.56 -1.50 8.22
C GLU A 64 0.17 -1.25 8.82
N PRO A 65 0.00 -0.23 9.68
CA PRO A 65 -1.32 0.20 10.13
C PRO A 65 -2.21 0.61 8.96
N ASP A 66 -3.51 0.44 9.13
CA ASP A 66 -4.51 0.71 8.12
C ASP A 66 -4.77 2.21 7.96
N TRP A 67 -4.43 2.76 6.78
CA TRP A 67 -4.67 4.14 6.45
C TRP A 67 -6.16 4.48 6.26
N SER A 68 -7.00 3.50 5.88
CA SER A 68 -8.45 3.69 5.85
C SER A 68 -8.99 3.93 7.26
N ALA A 69 -8.52 3.18 8.25
CA ALA A 69 -8.86 3.42 9.65
C ALA A 69 -8.30 4.75 10.16
N ALA A 70 -7.12 5.16 9.73
CA ALA A 70 -6.52 6.44 10.09
C ALA A 70 -7.37 7.63 9.58
N SER A 71 -8.05 7.50 8.44
CA SER A 71 -8.84 8.57 7.83
C SER A 71 -9.92 9.13 8.77
N TYR A 72 -10.55 8.29 9.59
CA TYR A 72 -11.54 8.71 10.57
C TYR A 72 -10.97 9.66 11.63
N TRP A 73 -9.71 9.46 12.01
CA TRP A 73 -9.03 10.33 12.97
C TRP A 73 -8.70 11.69 12.36
N TYR A 74 -8.38 11.75 11.07
CA TYR A 74 -8.23 13.02 10.35
C TYR A 74 -9.55 13.79 10.29
N GLU A 75 -10.66 13.10 10.03
CA GLU A 75 -11.99 13.70 10.03
C GLU A 75 -12.33 14.29 11.40
N ILE A 76 -12.13 13.54 12.48
CA ILE A 76 -12.35 13.99 13.85
C ILE A 76 -11.49 15.21 14.15
N ALA A 77 -10.21 15.20 13.77
CA ALA A 77 -9.29 16.30 14.04
C ALA A 77 -9.74 17.61 13.37
N VAL A 78 -10.22 17.54 12.13
CA VAL A 78 -10.67 18.75 11.39
C VAL A 78 -12.01 19.27 11.89
N LEU A 79 -12.92 18.40 12.36
CA LEU A 79 -14.22 18.78 12.87
C LEU A 79 -14.18 19.30 14.32
N ALA A 80 -13.13 18.98 15.08
CA ALA A 80 -12.99 19.45 16.44
C ALA A 80 -12.50 20.91 16.47
N PRO A 81 -12.96 21.75 17.42
CA PRO A 81 -12.46 23.12 17.58
C PRO A 81 -10.94 23.17 17.85
N GLU A 82 -10.40 22.18 18.55
CA GLU A 82 -9.00 21.97 18.85
C GLU A 82 -8.75 20.47 19.04
N ALA A 83 -7.76 19.93 18.37
CA ALA A 83 -7.41 18.51 18.50
C ALA A 83 -5.92 18.29 18.25
N GLU A 84 -5.32 17.39 19.04
CA GLU A 84 -4.03 16.80 18.80
C GLU A 84 -4.17 15.27 18.84
N ILE A 85 -3.89 14.60 17.74
CA ILE A 85 -4.09 13.15 17.61
C ILE A 85 -2.77 12.50 17.22
N PHE A 86 -2.31 11.56 18.03
CA PHE A 86 -1.10 10.77 17.75
C PHE A 86 -1.49 9.42 17.15
N LEU A 87 -1.06 9.17 15.91
CA LEU A 87 -1.29 7.93 15.18
C LEU A 87 0.02 7.13 15.07
N PRO A 88 0.24 6.14 15.94
CA PRO A 88 1.51 5.44 15.99
C PRO A 88 1.74 4.54 14.77
N ASN A 89 2.99 4.46 14.34
CA ASN A 89 3.47 3.55 13.30
C ASN A 89 2.91 3.76 11.88
N LEU A 90 2.16 4.82 11.61
CA LEU A 90 1.80 5.19 10.24
C LEU A 90 3.05 5.65 9.48
N SER A 91 3.16 5.23 8.22
CA SER A 91 4.28 5.59 7.35
C SER A 91 3.82 6.53 6.24
N ASN A 92 4.55 7.63 6.03
CA ASN A 92 4.35 8.52 4.88
C ASN A 92 4.81 7.90 3.54
N LYS A 93 5.47 6.74 3.60
CA LYS A 93 5.90 5.96 2.43
C LYS A 93 4.99 4.75 2.20
N SER A 94 3.75 4.82 2.66
CA SER A 94 2.78 3.76 2.49
C SER A 94 2.44 3.52 1.03
N LEU A 95 2.26 2.24 0.67
CA LEU A 95 1.69 1.82 -0.62
C LEU A 95 0.15 1.81 -0.61
N GLN A 96 -0.47 1.98 0.55
CA GLN A 96 -1.93 2.08 0.65
C GLN A 96 -2.40 3.36 -0.03
N GLY A 97 -3.39 3.24 -0.92
CA GLY A 97 -3.95 4.39 -1.65
C GLY A 97 -4.48 5.49 -0.73
N ASP A 98 -5.00 5.08 0.42
CA ASP A 98 -5.59 5.96 1.44
C ASP A 98 -4.57 6.79 2.22
N ALA A 99 -3.27 6.51 2.09
CA ALA A 99 -2.22 7.36 2.66
C ALA A 99 -2.27 8.81 2.13
N ARG A 100 -2.93 9.04 1.00
CA ARG A 100 -3.17 10.38 0.43
C ARG A 100 -4.09 11.23 1.29
N ILE A 101 -4.80 10.64 2.26
CA ILE A 101 -5.72 11.35 3.14
C ILE A 101 -5.01 12.49 3.88
N ALA A 102 -3.77 12.29 4.31
CA ALA A 102 -2.97 13.32 4.96
C ALA A 102 -2.91 14.62 4.13
N ALA A 103 -2.58 14.50 2.84
CA ALA A 103 -2.52 15.65 1.93
C ALA A 103 -3.90 16.22 1.59
N LEU A 104 -4.97 15.39 1.61
CA LEU A 104 -6.34 15.86 1.35
C LEU A 104 -6.90 16.67 2.51
N PHE A 105 -6.49 16.39 3.74
CA PHE A 105 -6.99 17.09 4.92
C PHE A 105 -6.15 18.32 5.30
N GLU A 106 -4.95 18.47 4.75
CA GLU A 106 -4.10 19.64 4.99
C GLU A 106 -4.79 20.97 4.64
N PRO A 107 -5.44 21.14 3.46
CA PRO A 107 -6.19 22.36 3.14
C PRO A 107 -7.41 22.60 4.03
N LEU A 108 -7.88 21.58 4.75
CA LEU A 108 -8.99 21.66 5.68
C LEU A 108 -8.56 22.03 7.12
N GLY A 109 -7.27 22.27 7.33
CA GLY A 109 -6.71 22.73 8.59
C GLY A 109 -5.97 21.66 9.41
N ALA A 110 -5.87 20.40 8.93
CA ALA A 110 -5.05 19.40 9.58
C ALA A 110 -3.57 19.62 9.30
N SER A 111 -2.76 19.87 10.32
CA SER A 111 -1.31 19.88 10.17
C SER A 111 -0.72 18.53 10.60
N VAL A 112 0.11 17.93 9.75
CA VAL A 112 0.69 16.60 10.01
C VAL A 112 2.17 16.75 10.35
N GLN A 113 2.55 16.32 11.55
CA GLN A 113 3.94 16.21 11.96
C GLN A 113 4.34 14.73 11.99
N ILE A 114 5.43 14.40 11.30
CA ILE A 114 5.94 13.03 11.27
C ILE A 114 7.09 12.92 12.26
N HIS A 115 6.83 12.26 13.37
CA HIS A 115 7.86 11.92 14.34
C HIS A 115 8.55 10.63 13.91
N ARG A 116 9.85 10.68 13.62
CA ARG A 116 10.65 9.46 13.47
C ARG A 116 10.75 8.82 14.84
N ALA A 117 10.27 7.59 14.99
CA ALA A 117 10.59 6.80 16.15
C ALA A 117 12.12 6.74 16.27
N ALA A 118 12.67 7.16 17.41
CA ALA A 118 14.05 6.86 17.71
C ALA A 118 14.19 5.35 17.67
N ASN A 119 15.05 4.83 16.80
CA ASN A 119 15.38 3.41 16.80
C ASN A 119 15.87 3.04 18.21
N PRO A 120 15.30 2.01 18.83
CA PRO A 120 15.87 1.43 20.03
C PRO A 120 17.21 0.77 19.74
#